data_69b632136ffc809138b8c35e103970f5
#
_entry.id   69b632136ffc809138b8c35e103970f5
#
_cell.length_a   1.000
_cell.length_b   1.000
_cell.length_c   1.000
_cell.angle_alpha   90.00
_cell.angle_beta   90.00
_cell.angle_gamma   90.00
#
_symmetry.space_group_name_H-M   'P 1'
#
loop_
_entity.id
_entity.type
_entity.pdbx_description
1 polymer ?
#
loop_
_entity_poly.entity_id
_entity_poly.type
_entity_poly.pdbx_seq_one_letter_code
_entity_poly.pdbx_strand_id
1 'polypeptide(L)'
;MEIIQDFLNKDHRCRPGGNYNKLLITIHSTGNPYSTARGERNWLDNPTNTREASWHYVVDETEVIQAIPDNEEAWHCGDINGNRLSLSVEICESGDRLKTLKNAAVFAAHKLMELDLTVGDMVRHFDWTDKDCPRILIDKRYIKNDLDWEWFRKEVEKNMNGEKRYNTIDEIPEWGREAIKELIDDGCFADPEALDLSEDMVRVFVVLGKR
;
A
#
# COMPACT_ATOMS: atom_id res chain seq x y z
N MET A 1 4.05 -7.84 -7.50
CA MET A 1 3.28 -8.86 -6.72
C MET A 1 2.18 -9.37 -7.60
N GLU A 2 1.97 -10.67 -7.68
CA GLU A 2 0.86 -11.25 -8.44
C GLU A 2 -0.46 -11.04 -7.69
N ILE A 3 -1.51 -10.62 -8.43
CA ILE A 3 -2.85 -10.44 -7.90
C ILE A 3 -3.65 -11.69 -8.25
N ILE A 4 -4.15 -12.38 -7.24
CA ILE A 4 -5.00 -13.56 -7.41
C ILE A 4 -6.43 -13.10 -7.61
N GLN A 5 -6.97 -13.29 -8.81
CA GLN A 5 -8.38 -13.02 -9.08
C GLN A 5 -9.25 -14.20 -8.60
N ASP A 6 -10.02 -13.97 -7.57
CA ASP A 6 -10.95 -14.91 -6.97
C ASP A 6 -12.30 -14.22 -6.70
N PHE A 7 -12.98 -13.90 -7.80
CA PHE A 7 -14.20 -13.11 -7.75
C PHE A 7 -15.36 -13.84 -7.07
N LEU A 8 -16.13 -13.10 -6.29
CA LEU A 8 -17.45 -13.54 -5.86
C LEU A 8 -18.32 -13.84 -7.09
N ASN A 9 -19.21 -14.82 -6.98
CA ASN A 9 -20.19 -15.10 -8.03
C ASN A 9 -21.01 -13.83 -8.31
N LYS A 10 -21.42 -13.62 -9.57
CA LYS A 10 -22.23 -12.43 -9.97
C LYS A 10 -23.53 -12.29 -9.19
N ASP A 11 -24.13 -13.41 -8.83
CA ASP A 11 -25.38 -13.48 -8.06
C ASP A 11 -25.13 -13.50 -6.53
N HIS A 12 -23.88 -13.34 -6.10
CA HIS A 12 -23.57 -13.34 -4.68
C HIS A 12 -24.16 -12.10 -4.00
N ARG A 13 -24.83 -12.29 -2.86
CA ARG A 13 -25.54 -11.23 -2.11
C ARG A 13 -24.66 -10.02 -1.74
N CYS A 14 -23.34 -10.20 -1.60
CA CYS A 14 -22.38 -9.15 -1.27
C CYS A 14 -21.65 -8.60 -2.51
N ARG A 15 -22.10 -8.92 -3.72
CA ARG A 15 -21.58 -8.37 -4.97
C ARG A 15 -22.65 -7.56 -5.67
N PRO A 16 -22.77 -6.27 -5.35
CA PRO A 16 -23.85 -5.41 -5.89
C PRO A 16 -23.73 -5.14 -7.40
N GLY A 17 -22.57 -5.38 -8.01
CA GLY A 17 -22.36 -5.15 -9.43
C GLY A 17 -22.24 -3.66 -9.79
N GLY A 18 -22.78 -3.29 -10.95
CA GLY A 18 -22.70 -1.92 -11.46
C GLY A 18 -21.49 -1.71 -12.38
N ASN A 19 -21.26 -0.45 -12.76
CA ASN A 19 -20.12 -0.06 -13.59
C ASN A 19 -19.76 1.41 -13.28
N TYR A 20 -18.70 1.62 -12.50
CA TYR A 20 -18.31 2.91 -11.97
C TYR A 20 -16.83 3.20 -12.22
N ASN A 21 -16.51 4.44 -12.58
CA ASN A 21 -15.12 4.91 -12.60
C ASN A 21 -14.64 5.13 -11.18
N LYS A 22 -13.45 4.62 -10.86
CA LYS A 22 -12.83 4.82 -9.55
C LYS A 22 -12.01 6.11 -9.54
N LEU A 23 -12.27 6.93 -8.55
CA LEU A 23 -11.64 8.24 -8.33
C LEU A 23 -10.81 8.27 -7.05
N LEU A 24 -10.90 7.23 -6.22
CA LEU A 24 -10.26 7.14 -4.92
C LEU A 24 -9.86 5.68 -4.62
N ILE A 25 -8.93 5.52 -3.69
CA ILE A 25 -8.67 4.23 -3.02
C ILE A 25 -8.99 4.39 -1.54
N THR A 26 -9.84 3.52 -1.01
CA THR A 26 -10.15 3.50 0.42
C THR A 26 -9.42 2.37 1.13
N ILE A 27 -8.60 2.73 2.10
CA ILE A 27 -7.83 1.79 2.91
C ILE A 27 -8.62 1.40 4.16
N HIS A 28 -8.66 0.10 4.41
CA HIS A 28 -9.25 -0.54 5.58
C HIS A 28 -8.25 -1.43 6.30
N SER A 29 -8.57 -1.84 7.50
CA SER A 29 -7.99 -3.02 8.12
C SER A 29 -9.10 -3.95 8.59
N THR A 30 -8.87 -5.25 8.49
CA THR A 30 -9.89 -6.29 8.70
C THR A 30 -10.52 -6.28 10.10
N GLY A 31 -9.88 -5.65 11.08
CA GLY A 31 -10.33 -5.67 12.48
C GLY A 31 -10.21 -7.06 13.13
N ASN A 32 -9.54 -7.98 12.47
CA ASN A 32 -9.36 -9.37 12.88
C ASN A 32 -7.85 -9.69 13.01
N PRO A 33 -7.32 -9.88 14.24
CA PRO A 33 -5.89 -10.13 14.45
C PRO A 33 -5.40 -11.47 13.90
N TYR A 34 -6.30 -12.33 13.45
CA TYR A 34 -6.00 -13.64 12.86
C TYR A 34 -6.29 -13.67 11.35
N SER A 35 -6.58 -12.53 10.74
CA SER A 35 -6.95 -12.44 9.32
C SER A 35 -5.77 -12.79 8.41
N THR A 36 -6.04 -13.61 7.41
CA THR A 36 -5.20 -13.80 6.23
C THR A 36 -6.01 -13.44 4.99
N ALA A 37 -5.36 -13.07 3.89
CA ALA A 37 -6.08 -12.71 2.67
C ALA A 37 -7.00 -13.84 2.19
N ARG A 38 -6.53 -15.08 2.23
CA ARG A 38 -7.31 -16.26 1.88
C ARG A 38 -8.47 -16.49 2.87
N GLY A 39 -8.23 -16.32 4.16
CA GLY A 39 -9.25 -16.46 5.20
C GLY A 39 -10.38 -15.43 5.03
N GLU A 40 -10.05 -14.18 4.81
CA GLU A 40 -11.02 -13.10 4.58
C GLU A 40 -11.79 -13.32 3.27
N ARG A 41 -11.12 -13.76 2.18
CA ARG A 41 -11.81 -14.08 0.93
C ARG A 41 -12.82 -15.25 1.10
N ASN A 42 -12.42 -16.30 1.80
CA ASN A 42 -13.30 -17.42 2.09
C ASN A 42 -14.47 -17.01 3.00
N TRP A 43 -14.25 -16.01 3.88
CA TRP A 43 -15.31 -15.50 4.74
C TRP A 43 -16.43 -14.83 3.95
N LEU A 44 -16.13 -14.14 2.85
CA LEU A 44 -17.17 -13.53 2.00
C LEU A 44 -18.14 -14.59 1.44
N ASP A 45 -17.63 -15.75 1.03
CA ASP A 45 -18.45 -16.86 0.51
C ASP A 45 -19.06 -17.75 1.60
N ASN A 46 -18.72 -17.53 2.88
CA ASN A 46 -19.19 -18.40 3.93
C ASN A 46 -20.71 -18.25 4.11
N PRO A 47 -21.49 -19.35 4.02
CA PRO A 47 -22.96 -19.30 4.15
C PRO A 47 -23.42 -18.83 5.54
N THR A 48 -22.55 -18.90 6.56
CA THR A 48 -22.85 -18.39 7.90
C THR A 48 -22.53 -16.88 8.05
N ASN A 49 -21.85 -16.28 7.07
CA ASN A 49 -21.61 -14.86 7.05
C ASN A 49 -22.90 -14.12 6.69
N THR A 50 -23.51 -13.45 7.64
CA THR A 50 -24.75 -12.68 7.45
C THR A 50 -24.49 -11.20 7.18
N ARG A 51 -23.25 -10.75 7.15
CA ARG A 51 -22.90 -9.34 6.88
C ARG A 51 -23.17 -9.00 5.41
N GLU A 52 -23.78 -7.85 5.19
CA GLU A 52 -23.89 -7.20 3.89
C GLU A 52 -22.70 -6.25 3.72
N ALA A 53 -21.52 -6.82 3.52
CA ALA A 53 -20.28 -6.10 3.33
C ALA A 53 -19.41 -6.84 2.32
N SER A 54 -18.63 -6.09 1.57
CA SER A 54 -17.68 -6.61 0.60
C SER A 54 -16.54 -5.62 0.35
N TRP A 55 -15.51 -6.08 -0.33
CA TRP A 55 -14.33 -5.29 -0.66
C TRP A 55 -13.77 -5.76 -2.02
N HIS A 56 -12.98 -4.89 -2.68
CA HIS A 56 -12.35 -5.23 -3.95
C HIS A 56 -11.11 -6.10 -3.72
N TYR A 57 -10.25 -5.70 -2.79
CA TYR A 57 -8.95 -6.35 -2.54
C TYR A 57 -8.72 -6.60 -1.06
N VAL A 58 -8.03 -7.69 -0.77
CA VAL A 58 -7.45 -7.96 0.54
C VAL A 58 -5.98 -8.33 0.39
N VAL A 59 -5.15 -7.84 1.30
CA VAL A 59 -3.68 -7.95 1.27
C VAL A 59 -3.17 -8.48 2.58
N ASP A 60 -2.26 -9.47 2.53
CA ASP A 60 -1.48 -9.91 3.66
C ASP A 60 0.03 -9.94 3.35
N GLU A 61 0.83 -10.58 4.19
CA GLU A 61 2.28 -10.69 4.01
C GLU A 61 2.71 -11.58 2.84
N THR A 62 1.79 -12.30 2.21
CA THR A 62 2.07 -13.32 1.19
C THR A 62 1.36 -13.10 -0.13
N GLU A 63 0.12 -12.62 -0.11
CA GLU A 63 -0.74 -12.55 -1.28
C GLU A 63 -1.66 -11.32 -1.31
N VAL A 64 -2.12 -10.98 -2.52
CA VAL A 64 -3.21 -10.04 -2.78
C VAL A 64 -4.31 -10.79 -3.49
N ILE A 65 -5.53 -10.73 -2.96
CA ILE A 65 -6.70 -11.38 -3.57
C ILE A 65 -7.73 -10.34 -3.95
N GLN A 66 -8.20 -10.42 -5.19
CA GLN A 66 -9.30 -9.60 -5.71
C GLN A 66 -10.61 -10.38 -5.63
N ALA A 67 -11.59 -9.85 -4.90
CA ALA A 67 -12.91 -10.47 -4.71
C ALA A 67 -14.01 -9.85 -5.58
N ILE A 68 -13.86 -8.58 -5.97
CA ILE A 68 -14.81 -7.84 -6.81
C ILE A 68 -14.02 -7.11 -7.92
N PRO A 69 -14.50 -7.11 -9.18
CA PRO A 69 -13.89 -6.34 -10.26
C PRO A 69 -13.83 -4.85 -9.96
N ASP A 70 -12.78 -4.17 -10.44
CA ASP A 70 -12.51 -2.76 -10.12
C ASP A 70 -13.65 -1.83 -10.46
N ASN A 71 -14.31 -2.05 -11.57
CA ASN A 71 -15.41 -1.22 -12.05
C ASN A 71 -16.76 -1.48 -11.36
N GLU A 72 -16.86 -2.47 -10.49
CA GLU A 72 -18.09 -2.76 -9.75
C GLU A 72 -18.15 -2.01 -8.41
N GLU A 73 -19.34 -1.89 -7.82
CA GLU A 73 -19.54 -1.40 -6.45
C GLU A 73 -19.12 -2.47 -5.45
N ALA A 74 -18.54 -2.06 -4.32
CA ALA A 74 -18.36 -2.92 -3.15
C ALA A 74 -18.92 -2.21 -1.91
N TRP A 75 -19.54 -2.94 -0.99
CA TRP A 75 -20.13 -2.37 0.23
C TRP A 75 -19.12 -2.36 1.38
N HIS A 76 -18.30 -1.32 1.44
CA HIS A 76 -17.13 -1.31 2.36
C HIS A 76 -17.09 -0.16 3.36
N CYS A 77 -17.63 1.04 3.03
CA CYS A 77 -17.42 2.21 3.86
C CYS A 77 -18.71 2.84 4.43
N GLY A 78 -19.88 2.26 4.15
CA GLY A 78 -21.15 2.77 4.67
C GLY A 78 -21.64 4.06 4.01
N ASP A 79 -20.92 4.58 3.02
CA ASP A 79 -21.28 5.72 2.19
C ASP A 79 -21.46 5.28 0.74
N ILE A 80 -22.53 5.73 0.07
CA ILE A 80 -22.86 5.27 -1.28
C ILE A 80 -21.84 5.76 -2.33
N ASN A 81 -21.31 6.97 -2.17
CA ASN A 81 -20.29 7.49 -3.07
C ASN A 81 -18.97 6.78 -2.84
N GLY A 82 -18.59 6.55 -1.58
CA GLY A 82 -17.43 5.78 -1.23
C GLY A 82 -17.47 4.36 -1.79
N ASN A 83 -18.59 3.66 -1.65
CA ASN A 83 -18.78 2.31 -2.17
C ASN A 83 -18.64 2.23 -3.71
N ARG A 84 -19.07 3.27 -4.43
CA ARG A 84 -19.08 3.32 -5.91
C ARG A 84 -17.82 3.90 -6.50
N LEU A 85 -17.31 4.98 -5.90
CA LEU A 85 -16.24 5.79 -6.49
C LEU A 85 -14.84 5.41 -5.97
N SER A 86 -14.71 4.51 -4.98
CA SER A 86 -13.41 4.08 -4.52
C SER A 86 -13.17 2.58 -4.67
N LEU A 87 -11.90 2.21 -4.89
CA LEU A 87 -11.43 0.85 -4.68
C LEU A 87 -11.20 0.63 -3.19
N SER A 88 -11.73 -0.45 -2.64
CA SER A 88 -11.49 -0.80 -1.24
C SER A 88 -10.37 -1.83 -1.11
N VAL A 89 -9.42 -1.55 -0.22
CA VAL A 89 -8.29 -2.40 0.10
C VAL A 89 -8.31 -2.74 1.59
N GLU A 90 -8.55 -4.00 1.91
CA GLU A 90 -8.49 -4.53 3.28
C GLU A 90 -7.07 -5.01 3.59
N ILE A 91 -6.47 -4.50 4.66
CA ILE A 91 -5.16 -4.93 5.15
C ILE A 91 -5.37 -5.92 6.28
N CYS A 92 -4.81 -7.12 6.14
CA CYS A 92 -4.84 -8.15 7.18
C CYS A 92 -4.01 -7.76 8.40
N GLU A 93 -4.40 -8.28 9.57
CA GLU A 93 -3.78 -7.91 10.84
C GLU A 93 -2.91 -9.02 11.45
N SER A 94 -2.91 -10.23 10.90
CA SER A 94 -2.05 -11.33 11.32
C SER A 94 -0.64 -11.25 10.72
N GLY A 95 0.23 -12.15 11.14
CA GLY A 95 1.57 -12.31 10.58
C GLY A 95 2.52 -11.13 10.81
N ASP A 96 3.47 -10.95 9.90
CA ASP A 96 4.44 -9.85 9.94
C ASP A 96 3.78 -8.53 9.50
N ARG A 97 3.53 -7.66 10.47
CA ARG A 97 2.90 -6.35 10.28
C ARG A 97 3.64 -5.47 9.26
N LEU A 98 4.97 -5.40 9.36
CA LEU A 98 5.76 -4.54 8.47
C LEU A 98 5.70 -5.05 7.04
N LYS A 99 5.83 -6.37 6.86
CA LYS A 99 5.76 -7.00 5.55
C LYS A 99 4.38 -6.83 4.92
N THR A 100 3.30 -7.06 5.68
CA THR A 100 1.92 -6.84 5.23
C THR A 100 1.69 -5.38 4.80
N LEU A 101 2.13 -4.40 5.61
CA LEU A 101 1.97 -2.99 5.28
C LEU A 101 2.81 -2.57 4.06
N LYS A 102 4.02 -3.09 3.89
CA LYS A 102 4.82 -2.86 2.69
C LYS A 102 4.16 -3.45 1.44
N ASN A 103 3.63 -4.66 1.53
CA ASN A 103 2.87 -5.27 0.43
C ASN A 103 1.65 -4.43 0.06
N ALA A 104 0.89 -3.97 1.06
CA ALA A 104 -0.27 -3.11 0.85
C ALA A 104 0.13 -1.76 0.23
N ALA A 105 1.27 -1.18 0.62
CA ALA A 105 1.77 0.07 0.05
C ALA A 105 2.21 -0.09 -1.41
N VAL A 106 2.92 -1.17 -1.75
CA VAL A 106 3.28 -1.51 -3.14
C VAL A 106 2.01 -1.70 -3.98
N PHE A 107 1.02 -2.43 -3.45
CA PHE A 107 -0.25 -2.66 -4.13
C PHE A 107 -1.04 -1.36 -4.34
N ALA A 108 -1.18 -0.52 -3.30
CA ALA A 108 -1.87 0.76 -3.38
C ALA A 108 -1.20 1.70 -4.40
N ALA A 109 0.14 1.78 -4.39
CA ALA A 109 0.90 2.56 -5.37
C ALA A 109 0.64 2.10 -6.80
N HIS A 110 0.65 0.78 -7.05
CA HIS A 110 0.33 0.21 -8.35
C HIS A 110 -1.08 0.61 -8.82
N LYS A 111 -2.09 0.50 -7.95
CA LYS A 111 -3.47 0.84 -8.30
C LYS A 111 -3.69 2.34 -8.48
N LEU A 112 -3.02 3.20 -7.69
CA LEU A 112 -3.06 4.65 -7.90
C LEU A 112 -2.50 5.01 -9.29
N MET A 113 -1.35 4.45 -9.66
CA MET A 113 -0.74 4.70 -10.99
C MET A 113 -1.63 4.15 -12.13
N GLU A 114 -2.21 2.96 -11.97
CA GLU A 114 -3.11 2.36 -12.96
C GLU A 114 -4.36 3.22 -13.23
N LEU A 115 -4.86 3.90 -12.18
CA LEU A 115 -6.04 4.75 -12.23
C LEU A 115 -5.73 6.23 -12.52
N ASP A 116 -4.47 6.58 -12.76
CA ASP A 116 -3.99 7.97 -12.93
C ASP A 116 -4.34 8.86 -11.72
N LEU A 117 -4.19 8.29 -10.51
CA LEU A 117 -4.45 8.93 -9.22
C LEU A 117 -3.15 9.25 -8.48
N THR A 118 -3.25 10.11 -7.48
CA THR A 118 -2.16 10.52 -6.59
C THR A 118 -2.31 9.93 -5.18
N VAL A 119 -1.29 10.03 -4.33
CA VAL A 119 -1.39 9.68 -2.90
C VAL A 119 -2.47 10.51 -2.18
N GLY A 120 -2.80 11.71 -2.71
CA GLY A 120 -3.90 12.55 -2.20
C GLY A 120 -5.29 11.92 -2.37
N ASP A 121 -5.43 11.02 -3.36
CA ASP A 121 -6.68 10.33 -3.67
C ASP A 121 -6.83 9.00 -2.89
N MET A 122 -5.89 8.71 -2.00
CA MET A 122 -5.97 7.60 -1.06
C MET A 122 -6.54 8.09 0.28
N VAL A 123 -7.68 7.52 0.67
CA VAL A 123 -8.44 7.89 1.87
C VAL A 123 -8.60 6.69 2.81
N ARG A 124 -9.03 6.95 4.03
CA ARG A 124 -9.35 5.92 5.04
C ARG A 124 -10.85 5.67 5.09
N HIS A 125 -11.28 4.54 5.57
CA HIS A 125 -12.70 4.36 5.93
C HIS A 125 -13.17 5.44 6.91
N PHE A 126 -12.29 5.86 7.84
CA PHE A 126 -12.53 6.97 8.76
C PHE A 126 -13.02 8.24 8.06
N ASP A 127 -12.48 8.55 6.90
CA ASP A 127 -12.78 9.79 6.17
C ASP A 127 -14.21 9.80 5.57
N TRP A 128 -14.89 8.65 5.52
CA TRP A 128 -16.27 8.51 5.06
C TRP A 128 -17.31 8.58 6.18
N THR A 129 -17.04 7.93 7.31
CA THR A 129 -18.06 7.68 8.34
C THR A 129 -17.54 7.79 9.78
N ASP A 130 -16.37 8.38 10.02
CA ASP A 130 -15.69 8.47 11.32
C ASP A 130 -15.44 7.14 12.03
N LYS A 131 -15.55 6.02 11.29
CA LYS A 131 -15.23 4.70 11.82
C LYS A 131 -13.73 4.57 12.08
N ASP A 132 -13.34 4.03 13.23
CA ASP A 132 -11.94 3.74 13.58
C ASP A 132 -11.34 2.65 12.67
N CYS A 133 -11.10 2.99 11.40
CA CYS A 133 -10.60 2.11 10.35
C CYS A 133 -9.83 2.93 9.29
N PRO A 134 -8.63 2.50 8.89
CA PRO A 134 -7.89 1.29 9.31
C PRO A 134 -7.27 1.43 10.71
N ARG A 135 -7.78 0.70 11.70
CA ARG A 135 -7.36 0.85 13.11
C ARG A 135 -5.86 0.66 13.32
N ILE A 136 -5.24 -0.21 12.53
CA ILE A 136 -3.80 -0.50 12.64
C ILE A 136 -2.89 0.65 12.19
N LEU A 137 -3.45 1.67 11.53
CA LEU A 137 -2.73 2.85 11.05
C LEU A 137 -3.15 4.16 11.74
N ILE A 138 -4.31 4.20 12.44
CA ILE A 138 -4.83 5.43 13.02
C ILE A 138 -5.07 5.36 14.53
N ASP A 139 -5.27 4.17 15.11
CA ASP A 139 -5.52 4.01 16.53
C ASP A 139 -4.22 3.61 17.27
N LYS A 140 -3.75 4.46 18.16
CA LYS A 140 -2.53 4.26 18.94
C LYS A 140 -2.46 2.92 19.69
N ARG A 141 -3.62 2.28 19.97
CA ARG A 141 -3.70 0.96 20.62
C ARG A 141 -3.23 -0.18 19.69
N TYR A 142 -3.28 0.03 18.37
CA TYR A 142 -2.99 -0.98 17.35
C TYR A 142 -1.80 -0.63 16.46
N ILE A 143 -1.36 0.64 16.44
CA ILE A 143 -0.13 1.06 15.76
C ILE A 143 1.07 0.37 16.42
N LYS A 144 1.93 -0.22 15.60
CA LYS A 144 3.17 -0.87 16.02
C LYS A 144 4.37 -0.18 15.38
N ASN A 145 5.42 0.10 16.16
CA ASN A 145 6.70 0.63 15.64
C ASN A 145 6.54 1.89 14.77
N ASP A 146 5.65 2.80 15.18
CA ASP A 146 5.34 4.05 14.46
C ASP A 146 4.88 3.86 12.99
N LEU A 147 4.37 2.66 12.64
CA LEU A 147 3.80 2.34 11.34
C LEU A 147 2.37 2.88 11.26
N ASP A 148 2.22 4.19 11.29
CA ASP A 148 0.96 4.92 11.26
C ASP A 148 0.51 5.28 9.83
N TRP A 149 -0.58 6.02 9.71
CA TRP A 149 -1.12 6.46 8.42
C TRP A 149 -0.13 7.34 7.63
N GLU A 150 0.62 8.21 8.31
CA GLU A 150 1.59 9.07 7.64
C GLU A 150 2.78 8.27 7.12
N TRP A 151 3.27 7.30 7.90
CA TRP A 151 4.26 6.34 7.44
C TRP A 151 3.76 5.57 6.20
N PHE A 152 2.51 5.07 6.24
CA PHE A 152 1.92 4.31 5.14
C PHE A 152 1.83 5.14 3.86
N ARG A 153 1.37 6.40 3.95
CA ARG A 153 1.31 7.31 2.81
C ARG A 153 2.68 7.55 2.18
N LYS A 154 3.70 7.79 2.99
CA LYS A 154 5.09 7.96 2.52
C LYS A 154 5.62 6.71 1.82
N GLU A 155 5.30 5.53 2.36
CA GLU A 155 5.71 4.27 1.73
C GLU A 155 5.00 4.05 0.38
N VAL A 156 3.72 4.42 0.26
CA VAL A 156 2.99 4.42 -1.02
C VAL A 156 3.63 5.41 -2.00
N GLU A 157 3.88 6.65 -1.59
CA GLU A 157 4.50 7.67 -2.43
C GLU A 157 5.89 7.25 -2.92
N LYS A 158 6.70 6.66 -2.06
CA LYS A 158 8.00 6.07 -2.41
C LYS A 158 7.86 5.02 -3.51
N ASN A 159 6.85 4.15 -3.42
CA ASN A 159 6.62 3.11 -4.43
C ASN A 159 6.06 3.67 -5.76
N MET A 160 5.31 4.78 -5.74
CA MET A 160 4.84 5.45 -6.97
C MET A 160 5.97 6.15 -7.71
N ASN A 161 6.85 6.82 -6.99
CA ASN A 161 7.95 7.60 -7.57
C ASN A 161 9.14 6.73 -7.98
N GLY A 162 9.13 5.43 -7.63
CA GLY A 162 10.31 4.60 -7.62
C GLY A 162 11.29 5.00 -6.51
N GLU A 163 12.28 4.17 -6.26
CA GLU A 163 13.39 4.56 -5.39
C GLU A 163 14.20 5.64 -6.12
N LYS A 164 14.26 6.85 -5.56
CA LYS A 164 15.08 7.93 -6.14
C LYS A 164 16.52 7.44 -6.26
N ARG A 165 17.01 7.38 -7.50
CA ARG A 165 18.37 6.97 -7.80
C ARG A 165 19.16 8.18 -8.27
N TYR A 166 20.40 8.25 -7.85
CA TYR A 166 21.35 9.28 -8.23
C TYR A 166 22.38 8.63 -9.17
N ASN A 167 22.47 9.12 -10.39
CA ASN A 167 23.38 8.59 -11.39
C ASN A 167 24.70 9.36 -11.46
N THR A 168 24.67 10.63 -11.12
CA THR A 168 25.84 11.52 -11.11
C THR A 168 26.06 12.15 -9.75
N ILE A 169 27.28 12.65 -9.52
CA ILE A 169 27.64 13.34 -8.28
C ILE A 169 26.78 14.60 -8.05
N ASP A 170 26.36 15.28 -9.11
CA ASP A 170 25.57 16.51 -9.02
C ASP A 170 24.13 16.24 -8.54
N GLU A 171 23.61 15.04 -8.79
CA GLU A 171 22.30 14.60 -8.30
C GLU A 171 22.31 14.23 -6.82
N ILE A 172 23.50 13.91 -6.25
CA ILE A 172 23.64 13.57 -4.83
C ILE A 172 23.31 14.79 -3.96
N PRO A 173 22.47 14.62 -2.92
CA PRO A 173 22.21 15.69 -1.95
C PRO A 173 23.52 16.22 -1.31
N GLU A 174 23.56 17.51 -0.99
CA GLU A 174 24.75 18.18 -0.46
C GLU A 174 25.35 17.44 0.75
N TRP A 175 24.52 16.91 1.65
CA TRP A 175 24.96 16.17 2.83
C TRP A 175 25.72 14.87 2.53
N GLY A 176 25.54 14.28 1.34
CA GLY A 176 26.18 13.03 0.92
C GLY A 176 27.28 13.20 -0.11
N ARG A 177 27.36 14.37 -0.75
CA ARG A 177 28.19 14.60 -1.93
C ARG A 177 29.70 14.42 -1.67
N GLU A 178 30.17 14.90 -0.52
CA GLU A 178 31.59 14.79 -0.15
C GLU A 178 32.02 13.31 -0.03
N ALA A 179 31.25 12.50 0.71
CA ALA A 179 31.57 11.08 0.91
C ALA A 179 31.53 10.28 -0.42
N ILE A 180 30.59 10.58 -1.30
CA ILE A 180 30.53 9.89 -2.60
C ILE A 180 31.66 10.35 -3.52
N LYS A 181 32.06 11.63 -3.46
CA LYS A 181 33.18 12.15 -4.21
C LYS A 181 34.49 11.48 -3.82
N GLU A 182 34.75 11.30 -2.52
CA GLU A 182 35.92 10.57 -2.03
C GLU A 182 35.96 9.12 -2.60
N LEU A 183 34.82 8.43 -2.60
CA LEU A 183 34.72 7.07 -3.15
C LEU A 183 34.92 7.03 -4.68
N ILE A 184 34.50 8.08 -5.40
CA ILE A 184 34.80 8.22 -6.84
C ILE A 184 36.29 8.42 -7.06
N ASP A 185 36.92 9.33 -6.30
CA ASP A 185 38.34 9.66 -6.39
C ASP A 185 39.20 8.43 -6.04
N ASP A 186 38.72 7.58 -5.11
CA ASP A 186 39.36 6.31 -4.73
C ASP A 186 39.11 5.18 -5.75
N GLY A 187 38.35 5.42 -6.81
CA GLY A 187 38.07 4.44 -7.85
C GLY A 187 37.10 3.33 -7.44
N CYS A 188 36.24 3.58 -6.45
CA CYS A 188 35.27 2.59 -5.97
C CYS A 188 34.11 2.35 -6.93
N PHE A 189 33.88 3.23 -7.90
CA PHE A 189 32.85 3.10 -8.92
C PHE A 189 33.44 2.87 -10.29
N ALA A 190 32.88 1.92 -11.04
CA ALA A 190 33.32 1.59 -12.38
C ALA A 190 33.02 2.72 -13.39
N ASP A 191 31.93 3.45 -13.20
CA ASP A 191 31.52 4.57 -14.01
C ASP A 191 30.94 5.68 -13.10
N PRO A 192 31.67 6.79 -12.91
CA PRO A 192 31.21 7.92 -12.10
C PRO A 192 29.98 8.67 -12.67
N GLU A 193 29.67 8.50 -13.95
CA GLU A 193 28.51 9.07 -14.62
C GLU A 193 27.28 8.15 -14.61
N ALA A 194 27.41 6.94 -14.00
CA ALA A 194 26.34 5.95 -13.87
C ALA A 194 26.38 5.28 -12.48
N LEU A 195 26.31 6.08 -11.42
CA LEU A 195 26.45 5.64 -10.03
C LEU A 195 25.32 4.70 -9.56
N ASP A 196 24.09 4.92 -10.01
CA ASP A 196 22.90 4.17 -9.65
C ASP A 196 22.70 3.98 -8.12
N LEU A 197 22.90 5.05 -7.34
CA LEU A 197 22.85 5.04 -5.88
C LEU A 197 21.45 5.45 -5.38
N SER A 198 20.87 4.65 -4.48
CA SER A 198 19.71 5.07 -3.71
C SER A 198 20.08 6.03 -2.58
N GLU A 199 19.12 6.76 -2.04
CA GLU A 199 19.36 7.64 -0.90
C GLU A 199 19.90 6.88 0.32
N ASP A 200 19.39 5.65 0.56
CA ASP A 200 19.85 4.81 1.67
C ASP A 200 21.31 4.35 1.45
N MET A 201 21.72 4.04 0.21
CA MET A 201 23.11 3.73 -0.10
C MET A 201 24.02 4.93 0.18
N VAL A 202 23.62 6.15 -0.23
CA VAL A 202 24.37 7.38 0.08
C VAL A 202 24.51 7.56 1.59
N ARG A 203 23.44 7.34 2.38
CA ARG A 203 23.49 7.42 3.86
C ARG A 203 24.49 6.41 4.45
N VAL A 204 24.49 5.18 3.95
CA VAL A 204 25.46 4.15 4.40
C VAL A 204 26.89 4.59 4.11
N PHE A 205 27.18 5.08 2.93
CA PHE A 205 28.53 5.57 2.57
C PHE A 205 28.99 6.73 3.43
N VAL A 206 28.12 7.70 3.73
CA VAL A 206 28.43 8.82 4.65
C VAL A 206 28.76 8.33 6.05
N VAL A 207 28.07 7.27 6.54
CA VAL A 207 28.35 6.70 7.87
C VAL A 207 29.67 5.92 7.87
N LEU A 208 29.97 5.20 6.80
CA LEU A 208 31.20 4.41 6.69
C LEU A 208 32.44 5.30 6.47
N GLY A 209 32.31 6.39 5.71
CA GLY A 209 33.39 7.34 5.44
C GLY A 209 33.80 8.18 6.66
N LYS A 210 33.00 8.23 7.71
CA LYS A 210 33.32 8.91 8.98
C LYS A 210 34.18 8.08 9.95
N ARG A 211 34.67 6.92 9.54
CA ARG A 211 35.58 6.06 10.31
C ARG A 211 37.02 6.18 9.84
#